data_a05f2cff94ef4c8f255ac576ea0db8bf
#
_entry.id   a05f2cff94ef4c8f255ac576ea0db8bf
#
_cell.length_a   1.000
_cell.length_b   1.000
_cell.length_c   1.000
_cell.angle_alpha   90.00
_cell.angle_beta   90.00
_cell.angle_gamma   90.00
#
_symmetry.space_group_name_H-M   'P 1'
#
loop_
_entity.id
_entity.type
_entity.pdbx_description
1 polymer ?
#
loop_
_entity_poly.entity_id
_entity_poly.type
_entity_poly.pdbx_seq_one_letter_code
_entity_poly.pdbx_strand_id
1 'polypeptide(L)'
;MAWEFTEADYAYANNHLWICSFLYGLLRPMDRIKNYRLEGNVKLPNNDNRNMFDFWKPRLTDVLIDSVKQDDGCLVHLATEEMTRLFDWKRVRREVKVLEPQFFIREEDKLKTIVVYAKMCRGAMTRYILQNRLTTKEELTAFSYEEFNYRPEIVHAKAEALPFVLE
;
A
#
# COMPACT_ATOMS: atom_id res chain seq x y z
N MET A 1 -13.91 -1.36 -9.75
CA MET A 1 -14.15 -1.83 -9.54
C MET A 1 -14.05 -3.17 -8.96
N ALA A 2 -14.49 -3.22 -7.72
CA ALA A 2 -14.53 -4.49 -6.99
C ALA A 2 -15.61 -5.47 -7.52
N TRP A 3 -16.61 -4.98 -8.25
CA TRP A 3 -17.65 -5.85 -8.87
C TRP A 3 -17.16 -6.70 -10.05
N GLU A 4 -15.91 -6.53 -10.46
CA GLU A 4 -15.29 -7.38 -11.48
C GLU A 4 -14.51 -8.56 -10.86
N PHE A 5 -14.50 -8.67 -9.54
CA PHE A 5 -13.87 -9.78 -8.82
C PHE A 5 -14.82 -10.98 -8.76
N THR A 6 -14.28 -12.16 -8.97
CA THR A 6 -14.95 -13.43 -8.67
C THR A 6 -14.95 -13.71 -7.16
N GLU A 7 -15.72 -14.70 -6.72
CA GLU A 7 -15.67 -15.17 -5.32
C GLU A 7 -14.26 -15.63 -4.92
N ALA A 8 -13.54 -16.28 -5.85
CA ALA A 8 -12.16 -16.70 -5.63
C ALA A 8 -11.21 -15.50 -5.48
N ASP A 9 -11.44 -14.40 -6.20
CA ASP A 9 -10.65 -13.17 -6.06
C ASP A 9 -10.91 -12.48 -4.73
N TYR A 10 -12.18 -12.47 -4.27
CA TYR A 10 -12.50 -11.95 -2.93
C TYR A 10 -11.85 -12.78 -1.82
N ALA A 11 -11.89 -14.11 -1.93
CA ALA A 11 -11.25 -14.99 -0.96
C ALA A 11 -9.73 -14.78 -0.93
N TYR A 12 -9.10 -14.68 -2.10
CA TYR A 12 -7.67 -14.38 -2.21
C TYR A 12 -7.34 -13.00 -1.62
N ALA A 13 -8.08 -11.97 -2.02
CA ALA A 13 -7.89 -10.61 -1.51
C ALA A 13 -8.02 -10.54 0.02
N ASN A 14 -8.97 -11.28 0.59
CA ASN A 14 -9.18 -11.29 2.04
C ASN A 14 -7.98 -11.86 2.82
N ASN A 15 -7.17 -12.70 2.19
CA ASN A 15 -5.96 -13.26 2.80
C ASN A 15 -4.71 -12.42 2.55
N HIS A 16 -4.63 -11.68 1.43
CA HIS A 16 -3.40 -11.03 0.96
C HIS A 16 -3.46 -9.50 0.98
N LEU A 17 -4.63 -8.86 1.15
CA LEU A 17 -4.77 -7.41 1.19
C LEU A 17 -5.05 -6.89 2.60
N TRP A 18 -4.24 -5.93 3.04
CA TRP A 18 -4.54 -5.10 4.19
C TRP A 18 -4.98 -3.70 3.76
N ILE A 19 -6.03 -3.19 4.39
CA ILE A 19 -6.55 -1.83 4.20
C ILE A 19 -6.28 -1.04 5.48
N CYS A 20 -5.48 0.03 5.38
CA CYS A 20 -5.17 0.89 6.51
C CYS A 20 -6.35 1.82 6.86
N SER A 21 -6.65 1.94 8.14
CA SER A 21 -7.71 2.79 8.68
C SER A 21 -7.26 3.46 9.96
N PHE A 22 -7.51 4.76 10.12
CA PHE A 22 -7.21 5.44 11.38
C PHE A 22 -8.12 5.01 12.53
N LEU A 23 -9.36 4.58 12.22
CA LEU A 23 -10.29 4.11 13.26
C LEU A 23 -10.12 2.63 13.58
N TYR A 24 -9.98 1.79 12.55
CA TYR A 24 -10.01 0.33 12.69
C TYR A 24 -8.61 -0.31 12.67
N GLY A 25 -7.57 0.45 12.36
CA GLY A 25 -6.20 -0.06 12.22
C GLY A 25 -5.99 -0.77 10.89
N LEU A 26 -5.88 -2.07 10.90
CA LEU A 26 -5.78 -2.92 9.71
C LEU A 26 -7.11 -3.67 9.50
N LEU A 27 -7.60 -3.62 8.27
CA LEU A 27 -8.84 -4.28 7.85
C LEU A 27 -8.56 -5.25 6.71
N ARG A 28 -9.33 -6.31 6.66
CA ARG A 28 -9.44 -7.20 5.50
C ARG A 28 -10.59 -6.74 4.59
N PRO A 29 -10.56 -7.07 3.28
CA PRO A 29 -11.61 -6.66 2.34
C PRO A 29 -13.04 -7.05 2.72
N MET A 30 -13.21 -8.16 3.44
CA MET A 30 -14.52 -8.67 3.86
C MET A 30 -14.98 -8.18 5.23
N ASP A 31 -14.20 -7.34 5.92
CA ASP A 31 -14.56 -6.78 7.20
C ASP A 31 -15.74 -5.81 7.07
N ARG A 32 -16.68 -5.93 7.98
CA ARG A 32 -17.85 -5.02 8.03
C ARG A 32 -17.51 -3.81 8.88
N ILE A 33 -17.62 -2.63 8.30
CA ILE A 33 -17.33 -1.36 8.95
C ILE A 33 -18.53 -0.41 8.90
N LYS A 34 -18.54 0.56 9.81
CA LYS A 34 -19.43 1.73 9.75
C LYS A 34 -18.70 2.90 9.11
N ASN A 35 -19.44 3.77 8.45
CA ASN A 35 -18.89 5.01 7.91
C ASN A 35 -18.30 5.86 9.04
N TYR A 36 -17.14 6.42 8.81
CA TYR A 36 -16.47 7.32 9.73
C TYR A 36 -15.62 8.35 8.97
N ARG A 37 -15.31 9.43 9.68
CA ARG A 37 -14.29 10.38 9.24
C ARG A 37 -13.35 10.64 10.42
N LEU A 38 -12.10 10.21 10.29
CA LEU A 38 -11.06 10.37 11.31
C LEU A 38 -9.73 10.63 10.62
N GLU A 39 -8.97 11.58 11.14
CA GLU A 39 -7.63 11.93 10.65
C GLU A 39 -6.57 11.41 11.62
N GLY A 40 -5.38 11.10 11.10
CA GLY A 40 -4.30 10.49 11.88
C GLY A 40 -3.79 11.32 13.05
N ASN A 41 -3.88 12.66 12.96
CA ASN A 41 -3.43 13.58 14.00
C ASN A 41 -4.47 13.85 15.11
N VAL A 42 -5.67 13.28 15.01
CA VAL A 42 -6.69 13.41 16.07
C VAL A 42 -6.17 12.79 17.36
N LYS A 43 -6.22 13.55 18.44
CA LYS A 43 -5.82 13.11 19.78
C LYS A 43 -6.99 12.43 20.47
N LEU A 44 -6.70 11.33 21.15
CA LEU A 44 -7.66 10.56 21.93
C LEU A 44 -7.66 11.02 23.39
N PRO A 45 -8.69 11.73 23.87
CA PRO A 45 -8.69 12.33 25.22
C PRO A 45 -8.48 11.31 26.35
N ASN A 46 -9.05 10.11 26.17
CA ASN A 46 -8.97 9.03 27.18
C ASN A 46 -7.77 8.09 26.99
N ASN A 47 -6.77 8.48 26.20
CA ASN A 47 -5.60 7.66 25.89
C ASN A 47 -4.33 8.51 25.88
N ASP A 48 -4.06 9.19 26.98
CA ASP A 48 -2.88 10.05 27.20
C ASP A 48 -2.68 11.11 26.10
N ASN A 49 -3.77 11.57 25.48
CA ASN A 49 -3.75 12.49 24.33
C ASN A 49 -2.89 12.00 23.14
N ARG A 50 -2.68 10.69 23.01
CA ARG A 50 -1.99 10.12 21.86
C ARG A 50 -2.80 10.32 20.59
N ASN A 51 -2.12 10.62 19.50
CA ASN A 51 -2.75 10.62 18.18
C ASN A 51 -2.93 9.17 17.65
N MET A 52 -3.61 9.03 16.50
CA MET A 52 -3.88 7.71 15.95
C MET A 52 -2.61 6.95 15.53
N PHE A 53 -1.55 7.65 15.12
CA PHE A 53 -0.29 7.00 14.78
C PHE A 53 0.39 6.39 16.01
N ASP A 54 0.48 7.15 17.12
CA ASP A 54 1.09 6.67 18.35
C ASP A 54 0.25 5.59 19.03
N PHE A 55 -1.08 5.64 18.84
CA PHE A 55 -1.98 4.61 19.32
C PHE A 55 -1.78 3.28 18.57
N TRP A 56 -1.72 3.32 17.23
CA TRP A 56 -1.68 2.12 16.41
C TRP A 56 -0.29 1.50 16.26
N LYS A 57 0.78 2.30 16.21
CA LYS A 57 2.14 1.83 15.96
C LYS A 57 2.55 0.60 16.80
N PRO A 58 2.42 0.61 18.14
CA PRO A 58 2.80 -0.56 18.94
C PRO A 58 1.86 -1.77 18.78
N ARG A 59 0.66 -1.56 18.22
CA ARG A 59 -0.35 -2.60 18.07
C ARG A 59 -0.31 -3.29 16.71
N LEU A 60 0.03 -2.54 15.66
CA LEU A 60 -0.07 -3.03 14.29
C LEU A 60 1.25 -3.48 13.68
N THR A 61 2.39 -3.07 14.23
CA THR A 61 3.69 -3.37 13.63
C THR A 61 3.94 -4.87 13.58
N ASP A 62 3.74 -5.60 14.71
CA ASP A 62 3.91 -7.05 14.74
C ASP A 62 2.89 -7.78 13.86
N VAL A 63 1.63 -7.35 13.91
CA VAL A 63 0.56 -7.93 13.08
C VAL A 63 0.90 -7.88 11.60
N LEU A 64 1.40 -6.74 11.12
CA LEU A 64 1.80 -6.59 9.71
C LEU A 64 3.00 -7.48 9.38
N ILE A 65 4.07 -7.41 10.18
CA ILE A 65 5.29 -8.18 9.95
C ILE A 65 5.00 -9.69 9.94
N ASP A 66 4.27 -10.18 10.94
CA ASP A 66 3.94 -11.60 11.07
C ASP A 66 3.07 -12.07 9.91
N SER A 67 2.07 -11.27 9.51
CA SER A 67 1.24 -11.56 8.35
C SER A 67 2.05 -11.70 7.06
N VAL A 68 3.01 -10.78 6.82
CA VAL A 68 3.87 -10.82 5.64
C VAL A 68 4.83 -12.02 5.67
N LYS A 69 5.40 -12.34 6.85
CA LYS A 69 6.30 -13.50 7.02
C LYS A 69 5.59 -14.84 6.86
N GLN A 70 4.31 -14.92 7.22
CA GLN A 70 3.49 -16.13 7.06
C GLN A 70 3.08 -16.38 5.60
N ASP A 71 3.13 -15.37 4.77
CA ASP A 71 2.92 -15.45 3.33
C ASP A 71 4.27 -15.67 2.62
N ASP A 72 4.68 -14.81 1.72
CA ASP A 72 5.91 -14.93 0.92
C ASP A 72 7.08 -14.05 1.42
N GLY A 73 6.87 -13.29 2.48
CA GLY A 73 7.84 -12.37 3.06
C GLY A 73 7.99 -11.05 2.29
N CYS A 74 7.11 -10.77 1.33
CA CYS A 74 7.14 -9.59 0.48
C CYS A 74 5.89 -8.71 0.66
N LEU A 75 6.09 -7.44 0.99
CA LEU A 75 5.04 -6.43 1.13
C LEU A 75 5.07 -5.46 -0.06
N VAL A 76 4.01 -5.40 -0.84
CA VAL A 76 3.82 -4.34 -1.84
C VAL A 76 3.09 -3.16 -1.20
N HIS A 77 3.81 -2.06 -0.99
CA HIS A 77 3.27 -0.87 -0.33
C HIS A 77 2.58 0.07 -1.33
N LEU A 78 1.26 0.01 -1.39
CA LEU A 78 0.42 0.85 -2.26
C LEU A 78 -0.38 1.90 -1.49
N ALA A 79 -0.29 1.95 -0.17
CA ALA A 79 -0.92 2.99 0.64
C ALA A 79 -0.15 4.33 0.50
N THR A 80 -0.69 5.39 1.08
CA THR A 80 0.02 6.68 1.12
C THR A 80 1.17 6.64 2.12
N GLU A 81 2.18 7.50 1.92
CA GLU A 81 3.31 7.64 2.85
C GLU A 81 2.82 7.91 4.30
N GLU A 82 1.72 8.65 4.45
CA GLU A 82 1.13 8.92 5.75
C GLU A 82 0.77 7.62 6.52
N MET A 83 0.30 6.59 5.82
CA MET A 83 -0.10 5.33 6.44
C MET A 83 1.08 4.55 7.01
N THR A 84 2.30 4.77 6.54
CA THR A 84 3.50 4.14 7.11
C THR A 84 3.71 4.52 8.58
N ARG A 85 3.19 5.70 9.00
CA ARG A 85 3.28 6.18 10.38
C ARG A 85 2.46 5.36 11.38
N LEU A 86 1.50 4.54 10.90
CA LEU A 86 0.76 3.59 11.73
C LEU A 86 1.62 2.42 12.23
N PHE A 87 2.86 2.30 11.73
CA PHE A 87 3.79 1.22 12.01
C PHE A 87 5.16 1.76 12.42
N ASP A 88 5.97 0.95 13.07
CA ASP A 88 7.43 1.14 13.07
C ASP A 88 7.98 0.74 11.70
N TRP A 89 7.92 1.68 10.75
CA TRP A 89 8.26 1.42 9.35
C TRP A 89 9.73 1.06 9.14
N LYS A 90 10.63 1.54 10.01
CA LYS A 90 12.05 1.14 9.98
C LYS A 90 12.19 -0.34 10.31
N ARG A 91 11.44 -0.82 11.29
CA ARG A 91 11.41 -2.22 11.68
C ARG A 91 10.75 -3.08 10.58
N VAL A 92 9.64 -2.66 10.00
CA VAL A 92 9.00 -3.35 8.88
C VAL A 92 10.01 -3.57 7.74
N ARG A 93 10.70 -2.53 7.29
CA ARG A 93 11.71 -2.63 6.21
C ARG A 93 12.91 -3.49 6.55
N ARG A 94 13.26 -3.64 7.83
CA ARG A 94 14.33 -4.52 8.27
C ARG A 94 13.93 -5.99 8.29
N GLU A 95 12.65 -6.28 8.58
CA GLU A 95 12.18 -7.63 8.86
C GLU A 95 11.50 -8.32 7.68
N VAL A 96 10.98 -7.55 6.71
CA VAL A 96 10.34 -8.06 5.50
C VAL A 96 10.81 -7.30 4.27
N LYS A 97 10.73 -7.94 3.11
CA LYS A 97 10.99 -7.28 1.83
C LYS A 97 9.85 -6.32 1.52
N VAL A 98 10.16 -5.06 1.22
CA VAL A 98 9.16 -4.05 0.83
C VAL A 98 9.41 -3.64 -0.61
N LEU A 99 8.37 -3.63 -1.44
CA LEU A 99 8.36 -3.05 -2.78
C LEU A 99 7.45 -1.82 -2.76
N GLU A 100 7.94 -0.69 -3.27
CA GLU A 100 7.20 0.58 -3.26
C GLU A 100 6.97 1.09 -4.70
N PRO A 101 5.89 0.70 -5.39
CA PRO A 101 5.52 1.29 -6.66
C PRO A 101 5.27 2.79 -6.51
N GLN A 102 5.95 3.59 -7.34
CA GLN A 102 5.84 5.04 -7.40
C GLN A 102 5.34 5.45 -8.78
N PHE A 103 4.41 6.39 -8.83
CA PHE A 103 3.77 6.82 -10.08
C PHE A 103 4.06 8.29 -10.34
N PHE A 104 4.72 8.56 -11.46
CA PHE A 104 5.17 9.89 -11.86
C PHE A 104 4.64 10.24 -13.26
N ILE A 105 4.44 11.52 -13.49
CA ILE A 105 4.30 12.07 -14.82
C ILE A 105 5.59 12.82 -15.15
N ARG A 106 6.09 12.63 -16.37
CA ARG A 106 7.21 13.41 -16.89
C ARG A 106 6.69 14.71 -17.48
N GLU A 107 7.14 15.81 -16.93
CA GLU A 107 6.94 17.15 -17.51
C GLU A 107 8.32 17.74 -17.80
N GLU A 108 8.66 17.84 -19.08
CA GLU A 108 10.00 18.20 -19.51
C GLU A 108 11.05 17.25 -18.88
N ASP A 109 12.00 17.79 -18.12
CA ASP A 109 13.06 17.00 -17.46
C ASP A 109 12.74 16.63 -15.99
N LYS A 110 11.50 16.84 -15.54
CA LYS A 110 11.09 16.63 -14.14
C LYS A 110 10.03 15.56 -14.00
N LEU A 111 10.22 14.74 -12.97
CA LEU A 111 9.21 13.78 -12.54
C LEU A 111 8.34 14.40 -11.45
N LYS A 112 7.03 14.38 -11.64
CA LYS A 112 6.04 14.91 -10.69
C LYS A 112 5.04 13.83 -10.31
N THR A 113 4.67 13.78 -9.04
CA THR A 113 3.54 12.96 -8.58
C THR A 113 2.26 13.80 -8.59
N ILE A 114 1.29 13.37 -9.38
CA ILE A 114 -0.06 13.96 -9.37
C ILE A 114 -0.97 13.03 -8.59
N VAL A 115 -1.55 13.53 -7.50
CA VAL A 115 -2.27 12.74 -6.50
C VAL A 115 -3.42 11.91 -7.09
N VAL A 116 -4.17 12.47 -8.05
CA VAL A 116 -5.30 11.76 -8.69
C VAL A 116 -4.79 10.55 -9.47
N TYR A 117 -3.79 10.73 -10.31
CA TYR A 117 -3.21 9.64 -11.09
C TYR A 117 -2.56 8.58 -10.21
N ALA A 118 -1.81 9.00 -9.20
CA ALA A 118 -1.21 8.05 -8.25
C ALA A 118 -2.27 7.20 -7.53
N LYS A 119 -3.42 7.75 -7.18
CA LYS A 119 -4.55 6.99 -6.59
C LYS A 119 -5.15 6.00 -7.59
N MET A 120 -5.36 6.42 -8.83
CA MET A 120 -5.90 5.55 -9.88
C MET A 120 -4.95 4.38 -10.16
N CYS A 121 -3.66 4.66 -10.35
CA CYS A 121 -2.63 3.65 -10.60
C CYS A 121 -2.49 2.66 -9.43
N ARG A 122 -2.51 3.12 -8.17
CA ARG A 122 -2.47 2.24 -6.99
C ARG A 122 -3.68 1.32 -6.94
N GLY A 123 -4.88 1.83 -7.23
CA GLY A 123 -6.10 1.02 -7.31
C GLY A 123 -6.04 -0.02 -8.43
N ALA A 124 -5.60 0.39 -9.63
CA ALA A 124 -5.43 -0.51 -10.77
C ALA A 124 -4.37 -1.59 -10.49
N MET A 125 -3.23 -1.22 -9.89
CA MET A 125 -2.18 -2.16 -9.52
C MET A 125 -2.64 -3.15 -8.43
N THR A 126 -3.38 -2.68 -7.42
CA THR A 126 -3.98 -3.57 -6.42
C THR A 126 -4.84 -4.64 -7.09
N ARG A 127 -5.71 -4.22 -8.01
CA ARG A 127 -6.55 -5.14 -8.77
C ARG A 127 -5.71 -6.11 -9.61
N TYR A 128 -4.71 -5.61 -10.31
CA TYR A 128 -3.81 -6.42 -11.14
C TYR A 128 -3.11 -7.50 -10.33
N ILE A 129 -2.54 -7.14 -9.15
CA ILE A 129 -1.91 -8.10 -8.24
C ILE A 129 -2.90 -9.19 -7.81
N LEU A 130 -4.09 -8.80 -7.36
CA LEU A 130 -5.06 -9.73 -6.78
C LEU A 130 -5.69 -10.65 -7.80
N GLN A 131 -6.03 -10.16 -9.00
CA GLN A 131 -6.62 -10.97 -10.05
C GLN A 131 -5.62 -11.95 -10.68
N ASN A 132 -4.36 -11.54 -10.82
CA ASN A 132 -3.32 -12.37 -11.41
C ASN A 132 -2.50 -13.16 -10.38
N ARG A 133 -2.74 -12.94 -9.07
CA ARG A 133 -2.05 -13.62 -7.96
C ARG A 133 -0.53 -13.54 -8.09
N LEU A 134 -0.02 -12.32 -8.32
CA LEU A 134 1.40 -12.09 -8.59
C LEU A 134 2.25 -12.55 -7.40
N THR A 135 3.36 -13.20 -7.70
CA THR A 135 4.30 -13.73 -6.72
C THR A 135 5.72 -13.22 -6.89
N THR A 136 6.01 -12.55 -8.00
CA THR A 136 7.36 -12.06 -8.30
C THR A 136 7.39 -10.56 -8.57
N LYS A 137 8.57 -9.96 -8.36
CA LYS A 137 8.81 -8.55 -8.71
C LYS A 137 8.69 -8.31 -10.22
N GLU A 138 9.15 -9.26 -11.02
CA GLU A 138 9.14 -9.21 -12.48
C GLU A 138 7.70 -9.11 -13.01
N GLU A 139 6.78 -9.90 -12.48
CA GLU A 139 5.36 -9.81 -12.80
C GLU A 139 4.76 -8.45 -12.41
N LEU A 140 5.18 -7.90 -11.24
CA LEU A 140 4.74 -6.59 -10.81
C LEU A 140 5.23 -5.48 -11.74
N THR A 141 6.47 -5.57 -12.24
CA THR A 141 7.04 -4.59 -13.17
C THR A 141 6.49 -4.67 -14.58
N ALA A 142 5.78 -5.75 -14.93
CA ALA A 142 5.02 -5.87 -16.19
C ALA A 142 3.70 -5.11 -16.18
N PHE A 143 3.28 -4.55 -15.04
CA PHE A 143 2.08 -3.73 -14.93
C PHE A 143 2.15 -2.49 -15.83
N SER A 144 1.05 -2.23 -16.53
CA SER A 144 0.82 -0.99 -17.30
C SER A 144 -0.63 -0.52 -17.09
N TYR A 145 -0.83 0.78 -16.95
CA TYR A 145 -2.14 1.38 -16.79
C TYR A 145 -2.12 2.83 -17.25
N GLU A 146 -3.03 3.22 -18.19
CA GLU A 146 -3.15 4.58 -18.73
C GLU A 146 -1.76 5.15 -19.15
N GLU A 147 -1.00 4.35 -19.89
CA GLU A 147 0.36 4.64 -20.35
C GLU A 147 1.43 4.79 -19.25
N PHE A 148 1.09 4.59 -17.98
CA PHE A 148 2.09 4.43 -16.93
C PHE A 148 2.80 3.10 -17.09
N ASN A 149 4.11 3.13 -17.33
CA ASN A 149 4.95 1.96 -17.52
C ASN A 149 6.16 2.00 -16.58
N TYR A 150 6.65 0.82 -16.21
CA TYR A 150 7.85 0.69 -15.39
C TYR A 150 9.09 1.22 -16.13
N ARG A 151 9.90 2.02 -15.44
CA ARG A 151 11.13 2.65 -15.96
C ARG A 151 12.32 2.32 -15.05
N PRO A 152 13.00 1.18 -15.28
CA PRO A 152 14.13 0.75 -14.44
C PRO A 152 15.33 1.71 -14.47
N GLU A 153 15.48 2.50 -15.52
CA GLU A 153 16.54 3.49 -15.68
C GLU A 153 16.39 4.69 -14.74
N ILE A 154 15.22 4.87 -14.14
CA ILE A 154 14.97 5.98 -13.19
C ILE A 154 15.49 5.56 -11.83
N VAL A 155 16.60 6.16 -11.41
CA VAL A 155 17.18 5.94 -10.09
C VAL A 155 16.38 6.74 -9.05
N HIS A 156 15.79 6.04 -8.10
CA HIS A 156 15.10 6.63 -6.96
C HIS A 156 15.98 6.52 -5.71
N ALA A 157 15.82 7.49 -4.78
CA ALA A 157 16.60 7.51 -3.52
C ALA A 157 16.31 6.31 -2.61
N LYS A 158 15.15 5.67 -2.75
CA LYS A 158 14.77 4.46 -2.02
C LYS A 158 15.06 3.24 -2.91
N ALA A 159 15.84 2.29 -2.43
CA ALA A 159 16.21 1.08 -3.18
C ALA A 159 15.01 0.19 -3.53
N GLU A 160 13.94 0.26 -2.72
CA GLU A 160 12.71 -0.52 -2.91
C GLU A 160 11.71 0.13 -3.86
N ALA A 161 11.99 1.36 -4.34
CA ALA A 161 11.10 2.09 -5.24
C ALA A 161 11.06 1.45 -6.63
N LEU A 162 9.86 1.33 -7.16
CA LEU A 162 9.60 0.87 -8.52
C LEU A 162 8.93 2.01 -9.28
N PRO A 163 9.69 2.79 -10.08
CA PRO A 163 9.13 3.94 -10.79
C PRO A 163 8.30 3.50 -12.00
N PHE A 164 7.04 3.93 -12.03
CA PHE A 164 6.14 3.86 -13.18
C PHE A 164 5.90 5.28 -13.68
N VAL A 165 6.13 5.52 -14.96
CA VAL A 165 6.11 6.86 -15.52
C VAL A 165 5.18 6.92 -16.73
N LEU A 166 4.38 7.98 -16.76
CA LEU A 166 3.67 8.48 -17.92
C LEU A 166 4.58 9.54 -18.59
N GLU A 167 4.95 9.29 -19.84
CA GLU A 167 5.80 10.17 -20.65
C GLU A 167 5.00 11.35 -21.24
#